data_0bf13d745ae018e9a2652d50d5f248cd
#
_entry.id   0bf13d745ae018e9a2652d50d5f248cd
#
_cell.length_a   1.000
_cell.length_b   1.000
_cell.length_c   1.000
_cell.angle_alpha   90.00
_cell.angle_beta   90.00
_cell.angle_gamma   90.00
#
_symmetry.space_group_name_H-M   'P 1'
#
loop_
_entity.id
_entity.type
_entity.pdbx_description
1 polymer ?
#
loop_
_entity_poly.entity_id
_entity_poly.type
_entity_poly.pdbx_seq_one_letter_code
_entity_poly.pdbx_strand_id
1 'polypeptide(L)'
;MRVGVTTPVLSLLPRAHAKWEEDAGLAEVVEVAKELDRLGYHHLTCSEHVAIPAPIAAIRGGRYWDPLATFGYLAAHTERIRLATHVLVLAYHHPLELAKRYGTLDRVCGGRLILGVGVGSLREEFDLLDVEFEGRGDRGDDALRALRTSLGQREPSYEGTHYSYRGFIVEPCAVQTRMPIWIGGRTARSLRRAVELADGWVPFGLSPEQIGEMLARARETEIGRAHV
;
A
#
# COMPACT_ATOMS: atom_id res chain seq x y z
N MET A 1 21.44 0.59 5.10
CA MET A 1 20.15 1.36 5.07
C MET A 1 19.53 1.20 3.69
N ARG A 2 18.22 1.02 3.58
CA ARG A 2 17.49 0.97 2.29
C ARG A 2 16.72 2.28 2.14
N VAL A 3 16.84 2.94 1.00
CA VAL A 3 16.20 4.23 0.73
C VAL A 3 15.16 4.03 -0.36
N GLY A 4 13.92 4.42 -0.11
CA GLY A 4 12.86 4.52 -1.10
C GLY A 4 12.50 5.97 -1.38
N VAL A 5 11.71 6.19 -2.41
CA VAL A 5 11.29 7.53 -2.84
C VAL A 5 9.77 7.58 -2.96
N THR A 6 9.17 8.62 -2.41
CA THR A 6 7.82 9.02 -2.79
C THR A 6 7.90 9.53 -4.23
N THR A 7 7.28 8.80 -5.15
CA THR A 7 7.42 9.08 -6.57
C THR A 7 6.79 10.42 -6.91
N PRO A 8 7.56 11.38 -7.47
CA PRO A 8 7.02 12.66 -7.88
C PRO A 8 5.99 12.49 -9.01
N VAL A 9 5.18 13.50 -9.24
CA VAL A 9 4.13 13.58 -10.27
C VAL A 9 2.88 12.70 -9.97
N LEU A 10 3.06 11.51 -9.40
CA LEU A 10 1.96 10.55 -9.17
C LEU A 10 0.92 11.05 -8.15
N SER A 11 1.34 11.92 -7.23
CA SER A 11 0.43 12.63 -6.34
C SER A 11 0.96 14.04 -6.08
N LEU A 12 0.12 15.05 -6.31
CA LEU A 12 0.47 16.44 -6.03
C LEU A 12 -0.05 16.85 -4.66
N LEU A 13 0.78 16.62 -3.64
CA LEU A 13 0.47 17.04 -2.28
C LEU A 13 0.79 18.52 -2.12
N PRO A 14 -0.17 19.37 -1.74
CA PRO A 14 0.06 20.79 -1.53
C PRO A 14 1.24 21.04 -0.59
N ARG A 15 2.13 21.96 -0.95
CA ARG A 15 3.37 22.32 -0.22
C ARG A 15 4.45 21.20 -0.14
N ALA A 16 4.23 20.04 -0.76
CA ALA A 16 5.20 18.94 -0.74
C ALA A 16 5.69 18.55 -2.14
N HIS A 17 5.00 18.99 -3.21
CA HIS A 17 5.46 18.80 -4.59
C HIS A 17 6.28 20.01 -5.08
N ALA A 18 7.16 19.78 -6.03
CA ALA A 18 7.88 20.84 -6.72
C ALA A 18 7.07 21.36 -7.91
N LYS A 19 7.26 22.65 -8.27
CA LYS A 19 6.46 23.30 -9.32
C LYS A 19 6.49 22.58 -10.66
N TRP A 20 7.63 21.99 -11.04
CA TRP A 20 7.78 21.24 -12.29
C TRP A 20 6.85 20.01 -12.40
N GLU A 21 6.43 19.46 -11.25
CA GLU A 21 5.55 18.29 -11.21
C GLU A 21 4.11 18.61 -11.66
N GLU A 22 3.71 19.88 -11.63
CA GLU A 22 2.36 20.31 -12.02
C GLU A 22 2.09 20.05 -13.50
N ASP A 23 3.08 20.31 -14.35
CA ASP A 23 3.00 20.13 -15.81
C ASP A 23 3.61 18.79 -16.28
N ALA A 24 4.24 18.05 -15.38
CA ALA A 24 4.85 16.77 -15.68
C ALA A 24 3.81 15.64 -15.83
N GLY A 25 4.17 14.67 -16.65
CA GLY A 25 3.32 13.52 -16.98
C GLY A 25 4.07 12.19 -16.94
N LEU A 26 3.59 11.24 -17.72
CA LEU A 26 4.09 9.88 -17.72
C LEU A 26 5.55 9.77 -18.18
N ALA A 27 6.00 10.63 -19.10
CA ALA A 27 7.37 10.62 -19.60
C ALA A 27 8.38 10.92 -18.46
N GLU A 28 8.10 11.94 -17.67
CA GLU A 28 8.94 12.34 -16.54
C GLU A 28 8.92 11.28 -15.43
N VAL A 29 7.77 10.67 -15.17
CA VAL A 29 7.66 9.54 -14.22
C VAL A 29 8.54 8.37 -14.64
N VAL A 30 8.56 8.02 -15.93
CA VAL A 30 9.41 6.95 -16.46
C VAL A 30 10.89 7.28 -16.31
N GLU A 31 11.29 8.51 -16.66
CA GLU A 31 12.71 8.93 -16.52
C GLU A 31 13.16 8.91 -15.05
N VAL A 32 12.32 9.38 -14.14
CA VAL A 32 12.59 9.30 -12.68
C VAL A 32 12.71 7.83 -12.25
N ALA A 33 11.79 6.96 -12.67
CA ALA A 33 11.82 5.55 -12.29
C ALA A 33 13.07 4.82 -12.79
N LYS A 34 13.47 5.05 -14.05
CA LYS A 34 14.71 4.51 -14.63
C LYS A 34 15.96 4.99 -13.88
N GLU A 35 16.00 6.26 -13.55
CA GLU A 35 17.17 6.82 -12.85
C GLU A 35 17.25 6.30 -11.41
N LEU A 36 16.14 6.19 -10.70
CA LEU A 36 16.10 5.56 -9.36
C LEU A 36 16.52 4.09 -9.41
N ASP A 37 16.11 3.35 -10.44
CA ASP A 37 16.51 1.97 -10.65
C ASP A 37 18.03 1.87 -10.92
N ARG A 38 18.54 2.74 -11.79
CA ARG A 38 20.00 2.82 -12.11
C ARG A 38 20.83 3.14 -10.88
N LEU A 39 20.38 4.06 -10.03
CA LEU A 39 21.05 4.49 -8.80
C LEU A 39 20.92 3.49 -7.65
N GLY A 40 20.11 2.45 -7.80
CA GLY A 40 19.97 1.39 -6.80
C GLY A 40 19.09 1.77 -5.62
N TYR A 41 18.12 2.67 -5.79
CA TYR A 41 17.10 2.92 -4.79
C TYR A 41 16.27 1.66 -4.55
N HIS A 42 15.77 1.50 -3.31
CA HIS A 42 15.10 0.27 -2.92
C HIS A 42 13.69 0.17 -3.50
N HIS A 43 12.92 1.25 -3.46
CA HIS A 43 11.54 1.27 -3.96
C HIS A 43 11.08 2.66 -4.34
N LEU A 44 10.11 2.71 -5.23
CA LEU A 44 9.28 3.87 -5.51
C LEU A 44 7.83 3.59 -5.07
N THR A 45 7.04 4.66 -4.83
CA THR A 45 5.71 4.53 -4.26
C THR A 45 4.62 5.07 -5.17
N CYS A 46 3.40 4.54 -5.03
CA CYS A 46 2.18 5.11 -5.59
C CYS A 46 1.03 4.96 -4.59
N SER A 47 0.28 6.04 -4.39
CA SER A 47 -0.82 6.11 -3.42
C SER A 47 -2.16 5.88 -4.10
N GLU A 48 -3.10 5.23 -3.41
CA GLU A 48 -4.47 5.07 -3.88
C GLU A 48 -5.39 6.14 -3.29
N HIS A 49 -6.09 6.84 -4.16
CA HIS A 49 -7.33 7.55 -3.91
C HIS A 49 -8.22 7.40 -5.14
N VAL A 50 -9.47 7.06 -4.94
CA VAL A 50 -10.46 6.96 -6.03
C VAL A 50 -10.92 8.36 -6.45
N ALA A 51 -11.22 9.20 -5.47
CA ALA A 51 -11.61 10.58 -5.68
C ALA A 51 -11.37 11.43 -4.43
N ILE A 52 -10.96 12.68 -4.63
CA ILE A 52 -10.84 13.67 -3.55
C ILE A 52 -12.00 14.64 -3.65
N PRO A 53 -12.77 14.87 -2.58
CA PRO A 53 -13.82 15.87 -2.59
C PRO A 53 -13.26 17.25 -2.95
N ALA A 54 -13.90 17.93 -3.90
CA ALA A 54 -13.43 19.21 -4.42
C ALA A 54 -13.14 20.26 -3.33
N PRO A 55 -13.95 20.38 -2.23
CA PRO A 55 -13.68 21.36 -1.19
C PRO A 55 -12.37 21.15 -0.43
N ILE A 56 -11.85 19.91 -0.37
CA ILE A 56 -10.61 19.60 0.36
C ILE A 56 -9.42 19.32 -0.57
N ALA A 57 -9.60 19.39 -1.88
CA ALA A 57 -8.54 19.17 -2.86
C ALA A 57 -7.37 20.17 -2.70
N ALA A 58 -7.64 21.40 -2.28
CA ALA A 58 -6.62 22.40 -1.97
C ALA A 58 -5.72 22.02 -0.78
N ILE A 59 -6.18 21.12 0.10
CA ILE A 59 -5.47 20.69 1.31
C ILE A 59 -4.79 19.33 1.09
N ARG A 60 -5.48 18.40 0.42
CA ARG A 60 -5.01 17.02 0.24
C ARG A 60 -4.35 16.74 -1.12
N GLY A 61 -4.47 17.68 -2.07
CA GLY A 61 -4.18 17.42 -3.47
C GLY A 61 -5.36 16.73 -4.16
N GLY A 62 -5.46 16.89 -5.47
CA GLY A 62 -6.51 16.27 -6.29
C GLY A 62 -5.97 15.27 -7.30
N ARG A 63 -4.64 15.15 -7.46
CA ARG A 63 -4.00 14.22 -8.39
C ARG A 63 -3.50 12.99 -7.63
N TYR A 64 -4.06 11.85 -7.97
CA TYR A 64 -3.58 10.53 -7.54
C TYR A 64 -3.71 9.57 -8.72
N TRP A 65 -2.59 9.00 -9.13
CA TRP A 65 -2.57 8.00 -10.18
C TRP A 65 -2.93 6.62 -9.60
N ASP A 66 -3.64 5.81 -10.39
CA ASP A 66 -3.95 4.44 -9.96
C ASP A 66 -2.70 3.58 -9.85
N PRO A 67 -2.44 2.94 -8.69
CA PRO A 67 -1.21 2.18 -8.48
C PRO A 67 -1.07 0.97 -9.39
N LEU A 68 -2.16 0.26 -9.71
CA LEU A 68 -2.10 -0.94 -10.54
C LEU A 68 -1.70 -0.61 -11.98
N ALA A 69 -2.36 0.38 -12.58
CA ALA A 69 -2.09 0.84 -13.93
C ALA A 69 -0.67 1.42 -14.04
N THR A 70 -0.31 2.29 -13.09
CA THR A 70 1.00 2.97 -13.06
C THR A 70 2.14 1.97 -12.91
N PHE A 71 2.05 1.07 -11.96
CA PHE A 71 3.10 0.08 -11.71
C PHE A 71 3.19 -0.97 -12.81
N GLY A 72 2.07 -1.35 -13.44
CA GLY A 72 2.09 -2.20 -14.61
C GLY A 72 2.92 -1.60 -15.75
N TYR A 73 2.77 -0.30 -15.97
CA TYR A 73 3.55 0.42 -16.96
C TYR A 73 5.03 0.58 -16.55
N LEU A 74 5.31 1.01 -15.32
CA LEU A 74 6.68 1.20 -14.83
C LEU A 74 7.47 -0.11 -14.72
N ALA A 75 6.80 -1.23 -14.52
CA ALA A 75 7.43 -2.55 -14.51
C ALA A 75 8.16 -2.88 -15.82
N ALA A 76 7.65 -2.37 -16.96
CA ALA A 76 8.28 -2.55 -18.27
C ALA A 76 9.50 -1.64 -18.50
N HIS A 77 9.70 -0.62 -17.67
CA HIS A 77 10.77 0.38 -17.79
C HIS A 77 11.86 0.26 -16.72
N THR A 78 11.71 -0.69 -15.79
CA THR A 78 12.60 -0.88 -14.64
C THR A 78 12.91 -2.36 -14.43
N GLU A 79 14.08 -2.68 -13.85
CA GLU A 79 14.53 -4.06 -13.69
C GLU A 79 14.70 -4.50 -12.23
N ARG A 80 15.12 -3.61 -11.33
CA ARG A 80 15.53 -3.93 -9.96
C ARG A 80 14.72 -3.23 -8.88
N ILE A 81 14.36 -1.97 -9.12
CA ILE A 81 13.62 -1.17 -8.14
C ILE A 81 12.28 -1.82 -7.79
N ARG A 82 11.95 -1.85 -6.51
CA ARG A 82 10.66 -2.37 -6.05
C ARG A 82 9.55 -1.35 -6.23
N LEU A 83 8.34 -1.84 -6.40
CA LEU A 83 7.12 -1.07 -6.59
C LEU A 83 6.29 -1.20 -5.31
N ALA A 84 6.13 -0.12 -4.55
CA ALA A 84 5.45 -0.16 -3.26
C ALA A 84 4.17 0.68 -3.30
N THR A 85 3.01 0.07 -3.12
CA THR A 85 1.78 0.84 -2.90
C THR A 85 1.88 1.60 -1.56
N HIS A 86 1.41 2.87 -1.51
CA HIS A 86 1.60 3.69 -0.32
C HIS A 86 0.41 4.63 -0.06
N VAL A 87 -0.72 4.13 0.29
CA VAL A 87 -1.10 2.73 0.50
C VAL A 87 -2.40 2.43 -0.25
N LEU A 88 -2.70 1.15 -0.48
CA LEU A 88 -4.05 0.73 -0.89
C LEU A 88 -4.99 0.77 0.30
N VAL A 89 -6.24 1.11 0.07
CA VAL A 89 -7.27 1.10 1.11
C VAL A 89 -8.00 -0.25 1.10
N LEU A 90 -7.70 -1.11 2.06
CA LEU A 90 -8.24 -2.47 2.13
C LEU A 90 -9.76 -2.54 2.03
N ALA A 91 -10.45 -1.57 2.67
CA ALA A 91 -11.90 -1.57 2.71
C ALA A 91 -12.59 -1.28 1.36
N TYR A 92 -11.88 -0.72 0.36
CA TYR A 92 -12.42 -0.47 -0.97
C TYR A 92 -12.48 -1.73 -1.84
N HIS A 93 -11.85 -2.82 -1.39
CA HIS A 93 -11.62 -4.01 -2.20
C HIS A 93 -11.99 -5.29 -1.46
N HIS A 94 -12.41 -6.30 -2.21
CA HIS A 94 -12.45 -7.66 -1.70
C HIS A 94 -11.03 -8.27 -1.65
N PRO A 95 -10.61 -8.98 -0.57
CA PRO A 95 -9.24 -9.52 -0.47
C PRO A 95 -8.84 -10.42 -1.64
N LEU A 96 -9.76 -11.22 -2.16
CA LEU A 96 -9.51 -12.09 -3.30
C LEU A 96 -9.29 -11.31 -4.61
N GLU A 97 -9.98 -10.18 -4.78
CA GLU A 97 -9.74 -9.25 -5.88
C GLU A 97 -8.34 -8.65 -5.79
N LEU A 98 -7.92 -8.17 -4.61
CA LEU A 98 -6.55 -7.68 -4.39
C LEU A 98 -5.52 -8.78 -4.66
N ALA A 99 -5.75 -10.00 -4.18
CA ALA A 99 -4.86 -11.13 -4.43
C ALA A 99 -4.73 -11.42 -5.93
N LYS A 100 -5.82 -11.33 -6.71
CA LYS A 100 -5.79 -11.47 -8.16
C LYS A 100 -5.05 -10.33 -8.85
N ARG A 101 -5.43 -9.09 -8.59
CA ARG A 101 -4.89 -7.91 -9.28
C ARG A 101 -3.40 -7.71 -8.98
N TYR A 102 -3.05 -7.68 -7.71
CA TYR A 102 -1.67 -7.45 -7.29
C TYR A 102 -0.79 -8.70 -7.36
N GLY A 103 -1.38 -9.89 -7.31
CA GLY A 103 -0.67 -11.13 -7.66
C GLY A 103 -0.29 -11.16 -9.14
N THR A 104 -1.16 -10.68 -10.03
CA THR A 104 -0.84 -10.52 -11.45
C THR A 104 0.26 -9.48 -11.66
N LEU A 105 0.18 -8.32 -11.00
CA LEU A 105 1.21 -7.28 -11.05
C LEU A 105 2.57 -7.80 -10.53
N ASP A 106 2.56 -8.58 -9.46
CA ASP A 106 3.78 -9.18 -8.91
C ASP A 106 4.47 -10.09 -9.94
N ARG A 107 3.69 -10.84 -10.70
CA ARG A 107 4.21 -11.65 -11.81
C ARG A 107 4.75 -10.78 -12.94
N VAL A 108 4.02 -9.73 -13.32
CA VAL A 108 4.44 -8.80 -14.39
C VAL A 108 5.75 -8.10 -14.03
N CYS A 109 5.95 -7.72 -12.76
CA CYS A 109 7.17 -7.06 -12.31
C CYS A 109 8.24 -8.03 -11.78
N GLY A 110 8.08 -9.35 -11.97
CA GLY A 110 9.09 -10.34 -11.56
C GLY A 110 9.36 -10.42 -10.06
N GLY A 111 8.32 -10.27 -9.22
CA GLY A 111 8.44 -10.40 -7.76
C GLY A 111 8.99 -9.14 -7.06
N ARG A 112 8.87 -7.97 -7.69
CA ARG A 112 9.36 -6.70 -7.13
C ARG A 112 8.31 -5.92 -6.34
N LEU A 113 7.08 -6.44 -6.22
CA LEU A 113 6.00 -5.74 -5.53
C LEU A 113 6.19 -5.76 -4.00
N ILE A 114 5.84 -4.64 -3.37
CA ILE A 114 5.60 -4.49 -1.94
C ILE A 114 4.17 -3.98 -1.79
N LEU A 115 3.35 -4.71 -1.06
CA LEU A 115 1.95 -4.35 -0.89
C LEU A 115 1.78 -3.48 0.36
N GLY A 116 1.87 -2.17 0.20
CA GLY A 116 1.54 -1.22 1.26
C GLY A 116 0.03 -1.03 1.35
N VAL A 117 -0.56 -1.22 2.53
CA VAL A 117 -2.00 -1.19 2.73
C VAL A 117 -2.39 -0.38 3.97
N GLY A 118 -3.59 0.15 3.96
CA GLY A 118 -4.18 0.88 5.08
C GLY A 118 -5.69 0.62 5.20
N VAL A 119 -6.29 1.14 6.27
CA VAL A 119 -7.73 0.98 6.50
C VAL A 119 -8.56 2.16 5.98
N GLY A 120 -7.90 3.17 5.41
CA GLY A 120 -8.56 4.38 4.93
C GLY A 120 -8.89 5.39 6.03
N SER A 121 -8.98 6.66 5.65
CA SER A 121 -9.24 7.78 6.58
C SER A 121 -10.17 8.84 6.01
N LEU A 122 -10.52 8.79 4.74
CA LEU A 122 -11.36 9.78 4.07
C LEU A 122 -12.80 9.23 3.99
N ARG A 123 -13.66 9.65 4.92
CA ARG A 123 -15.04 9.18 5.00
C ARG A 123 -15.81 9.39 3.70
N GLU A 124 -15.58 10.51 3.04
CA GLU A 124 -16.26 10.87 1.81
C GLU A 124 -16.00 9.88 0.66
N GLU A 125 -14.82 9.25 0.63
CA GLU A 125 -14.55 8.17 -0.34
C GLU A 125 -15.31 6.89 0.02
N PHE A 126 -15.44 6.58 1.32
CA PHE A 126 -16.24 5.42 1.75
C PHE A 126 -17.70 5.61 1.37
N ASP A 127 -18.25 6.81 1.63
CA ASP A 127 -19.63 7.15 1.28
C ASP A 127 -19.84 7.10 -0.24
N LEU A 128 -18.87 7.59 -1.04
CA LEU A 128 -18.89 7.54 -2.50
C LEU A 128 -18.91 6.10 -3.04
N LEU A 129 -18.22 5.20 -2.38
CA LEU A 129 -18.05 3.80 -2.81
C LEU A 129 -19.08 2.85 -2.19
N ASP A 130 -20.06 3.38 -1.45
CA ASP A 130 -21.06 2.59 -0.69
C ASP A 130 -20.38 1.58 0.27
N VAL A 131 -19.25 1.96 0.86
CA VAL A 131 -18.50 1.14 1.81
C VAL A 131 -18.66 1.71 3.22
N GLU A 132 -19.04 0.86 4.18
CA GLU A 132 -19.19 1.28 5.56
C GLU A 132 -17.86 1.77 6.16
N PHE A 133 -17.84 3.00 6.68
CA PHE A 133 -16.64 3.58 7.31
C PHE A 133 -16.37 3.01 8.70
N GLU A 134 -17.43 2.77 9.48
CA GLU A 134 -17.31 2.21 10.83
C GLU A 134 -16.85 0.74 10.76
N GLY A 135 -16.13 0.28 11.77
CA GLY A 135 -15.59 -1.08 11.77
C GLY A 135 -14.50 -1.38 10.73
N ARG A 136 -14.09 -0.38 9.89
CA ARG A 136 -13.07 -0.58 8.83
C ARG A 136 -11.73 -1.12 9.35
N GLY A 137 -11.42 -0.88 10.64
CA GLY A 137 -10.22 -1.42 11.28
C GLY A 137 -10.29 -2.94 11.44
N ASP A 138 -11.40 -3.48 11.89
CA ASP A 138 -11.60 -4.91 12.11
C ASP A 138 -11.75 -5.64 10.78
N ARG A 139 -12.49 -5.04 9.82
CA ARG A 139 -12.53 -5.54 8.44
C ARG A 139 -11.14 -5.56 7.80
N GLY A 140 -10.32 -4.52 8.05
CA GLY A 140 -8.95 -4.47 7.57
C GLY A 140 -8.05 -5.56 8.15
N ASP A 141 -8.20 -5.87 9.43
CA ASP A 141 -7.46 -6.95 10.08
C ASP A 141 -7.83 -8.31 9.49
N ASP A 142 -9.13 -8.53 9.23
CA ASP A 142 -9.62 -9.75 8.58
C ASP A 142 -9.16 -9.84 7.11
N ALA A 143 -9.25 -8.72 6.36
CA ALA A 143 -8.73 -8.64 4.99
C ALA A 143 -7.23 -8.95 4.89
N LEU A 144 -6.43 -8.50 5.85
CA LEU A 144 -5.00 -8.80 5.90
C LEU A 144 -4.71 -10.29 6.09
N ARG A 145 -5.44 -10.96 6.99
CA ARG A 145 -5.32 -12.42 7.17
C ARG A 145 -5.72 -13.15 5.89
N ALA A 146 -6.83 -12.73 5.27
CA ALA A 146 -7.29 -13.27 4.00
C ALA A 146 -6.26 -13.10 2.88
N LEU A 147 -5.64 -11.91 2.77
CA LEU A 147 -4.57 -11.65 1.79
C LEU A 147 -3.35 -12.53 2.04
N ARG A 148 -2.90 -12.67 3.29
CA ARG A 148 -1.76 -13.53 3.62
C ARG A 148 -1.94 -14.96 3.20
N THR A 149 -3.14 -15.51 3.30
CA THR A 149 -3.45 -16.88 2.89
C THR A 149 -3.70 -17.02 1.39
N SER A 150 -3.96 -15.92 0.67
CA SER A 150 -4.37 -15.97 -0.73
C SER A 150 -3.29 -15.56 -1.73
N LEU A 151 -2.41 -14.62 -1.34
CA LEU A 151 -1.30 -14.20 -2.21
C LEU A 151 -0.37 -15.39 -2.51
N GLY A 152 -0.11 -15.65 -3.78
CA GLY A 152 0.73 -16.76 -4.22
C GLY A 152 0.02 -18.13 -4.23
N GLN A 153 -1.27 -18.20 -3.89
CA GLN A 153 -2.05 -19.44 -3.93
C GLN A 153 -2.95 -19.47 -5.16
N ARG A 154 -2.90 -20.58 -5.91
CA ARG A 154 -3.77 -20.81 -7.07
C ARG A 154 -5.22 -21.11 -6.66
N GLU A 155 -5.41 -21.81 -5.57
CA GLU A 155 -6.73 -22.17 -5.02
C GLU A 155 -6.80 -21.73 -3.55
N PRO A 156 -6.93 -20.42 -3.29
CA PRO A 156 -6.98 -19.92 -1.93
C PRO A 156 -8.30 -20.27 -1.25
N SER A 157 -8.21 -20.54 0.05
CA SER A 157 -9.39 -20.63 0.91
C SER A 157 -9.17 -19.81 2.17
N TYR A 158 -10.22 -19.17 2.65
CA TYR A 158 -10.21 -18.38 3.87
C TYR A 158 -11.58 -18.42 4.53
N GLU A 159 -11.58 -18.46 5.85
CA GLU A 159 -12.79 -18.36 6.68
C GLU A 159 -12.48 -17.41 7.83
N GLY A 160 -13.08 -16.25 7.80
CA GLY A 160 -12.92 -15.17 8.78
C GLY A 160 -14.25 -14.55 9.16
N THR A 161 -14.20 -13.43 9.89
CA THR A 161 -15.39 -12.75 10.38
C THR A 161 -16.12 -11.97 9.28
N HIS A 162 -15.37 -11.34 8.37
CA HIS A 162 -15.91 -10.47 7.32
C HIS A 162 -15.79 -11.08 5.93
N TYR A 163 -14.85 -12.01 5.74
CA TYR A 163 -14.58 -12.63 4.45
C TYR A 163 -14.55 -14.15 4.60
N SER A 164 -15.17 -14.84 3.65
CA SER A 164 -15.13 -16.29 3.56
C SER A 164 -15.22 -16.72 2.10
N TYR A 165 -14.31 -17.58 1.66
CA TYR A 165 -14.31 -18.11 0.30
C TYR A 165 -13.54 -19.43 0.20
N ARG A 166 -14.00 -20.31 -0.70
CA ARG A 166 -13.40 -21.61 -1.01
C ARG A 166 -13.79 -22.04 -2.43
N GLY A 167 -12.90 -22.80 -3.09
CA GLY A 167 -13.20 -23.42 -4.39
C GLY A 167 -13.11 -22.46 -5.57
N PHE A 168 -12.34 -21.37 -5.44
CA PHE A 168 -12.06 -20.43 -6.52
C PHE A 168 -10.62 -20.58 -7.01
N ILE A 169 -10.42 -20.50 -8.32
CA ILE A 169 -9.09 -20.45 -8.93
C ILE A 169 -8.67 -19.00 -9.14
N VAL A 170 -7.53 -18.63 -8.60
CA VAL A 170 -6.86 -17.35 -8.79
C VAL A 170 -5.60 -17.56 -9.60
N GLU A 171 -5.68 -17.36 -10.91
CA GLU A 171 -4.56 -17.56 -11.82
C GLU A 171 -4.47 -16.40 -12.85
N PRO A 172 -3.29 -15.79 -13.07
CA PRO A 172 -2.05 -16.04 -12.35
C PRO A 172 -2.10 -15.54 -10.90
N CYS A 173 -1.45 -16.24 -9.99
CA CYS A 173 -1.17 -15.79 -8.63
C CYS A 173 0.21 -15.13 -8.55
N ALA A 174 0.54 -14.52 -7.40
CA ALA A 174 1.85 -13.89 -7.18
C ALA A 174 3.01 -14.90 -7.33
N VAL A 175 4.18 -14.42 -7.74
CA VAL A 175 5.41 -15.24 -7.81
C VAL A 175 6.14 -15.27 -6.48
N GLN A 176 5.99 -14.22 -5.66
CA GLN A 176 6.57 -14.19 -4.32
C GLN A 176 5.79 -15.16 -3.41
N THR A 177 6.47 -16.15 -2.82
CA THR A 177 5.88 -17.06 -1.83
C THR A 177 5.42 -16.32 -0.58
N ARG A 178 6.11 -15.22 -0.24
CA ARG A 178 5.74 -14.28 0.82
C ARG A 178 5.94 -12.86 0.33
N MET A 179 4.91 -12.29 -0.27
CA MET A 179 4.92 -10.88 -0.66
C MET A 179 5.03 -9.99 0.60
N PRO A 180 5.97 -9.02 0.64
CA PRO A 180 6.03 -8.09 1.75
C PRO A 180 4.76 -7.25 1.83
N ILE A 181 4.15 -7.19 3.02
CA ILE A 181 3.00 -6.32 3.31
C ILE A 181 3.45 -5.26 4.31
N TRP A 182 3.21 -3.99 3.99
CA TRP A 182 3.48 -2.85 4.87
C TRP A 182 2.18 -2.18 5.29
N ILE A 183 2.09 -1.75 6.55
CA ILE A 183 0.90 -1.09 7.09
C ILE A 183 1.12 0.42 7.17
N GLY A 184 0.29 1.16 6.46
CA GLY A 184 0.18 2.61 6.60
C GLY A 184 -0.63 3.02 7.82
N GLY A 185 -0.28 4.16 8.39
CA GLY A 185 -1.04 4.76 9.49
C GLY A 185 -0.14 5.34 10.58
N ARG A 186 -0.75 6.19 11.43
CA ARG A 186 -0.05 6.97 12.47
C ARG A 186 -0.57 6.73 13.88
N THR A 187 -1.25 5.62 14.12
CA THR A 187 -1.85 5.30 15.42
C THR A 187 -1.20 4.06 16.03
N ALA A 188 -1.31 3.90 17.35
CA ALA A 188 -0.87 2.70 18.04
C ALA A 188 -1.53 1.42 17.45
N ARG A 189 -2.81 1.52 17.01
CA ARG A 189 -3.50 0.40 16.34
C ARG A 189 -2.85 0.02 15.01
N SER A 190 -2.40 1.01 14.20
CA SER A 190 -1.70 0.72 12.94
C SER A 190 -0.33 0.08 13.19
N LEU A 191 0.39 0.51 14.22
CA LEU A 191 1.66 -0.11 14.61
C LEU A 191 1.45 -1.55 15.10
N ARG A 192 0.44 -1.79 15.97
CA ARG A 192 0.08 -3.14 16.41
C ARG A 192 -0.23 -4.05 15.22
N ARG A 193 -1.08 -3.59 14.28
CA ARG A 193 -1.40 -4.33 13.06
C ARG A 193 -0.15 -4.69 12.26
N ALA A 194 0.80 -3.77 12.14
CA ALA A 194 2.06 -4.01 11.45
C ALA A 194 2.88 -5.11 12.12
N VAL A 195 2.98 -5.08 13.45
CA VAL A 195 3.72 -6.08 14.23
C VAL A 195 3.07 -7.47 14.15
N GLU A 196 1.74 -7.54 14.27
CA GLU A 196 1.01 -8.81 14.34
C GLU A 196 0.75 -9.45 12.97
N LEU A 197 0.49 -8.65 11.93
CA LEU A 197 -0.07 -9.13 10.66
C LEU A 197 0.78 -8.81 9.42
N ALA A 198 1.87 -8.04 9.55
CA ALA A 198 2.59 -7.53 8.38
C ALA A 198 4.12 -7.64 8.53
N ASP A 199 4.86 -7.06 7.59
CA ASP A 199 6.32 -7.12 7.54
C ASP A 199 6.95 -5.73 7.75
N GLY A 200 6.13 -4.68 7.82
CA GLY A 200 6.62 -3.32 8.03
C GLY A 200 5.52 -2.34 8.39
N TRP A 201 5.94 -1.23 8.99
CA TRP A 201 5.08 -0.08 9.31
C TRP A 201 5.58 1.15 8.57
N VAL A 202 4.68 1.86 7.88
CA VAL A 202 4.96 3.07 7.11
C VAL A 202 4.12 4.23 7.64
N PRO A 203 4.58 4.87 8.73
CA PRO A 203 3.89 6.00 9.32
C PRO A 203 3.95 7.23 8.42
N PHE A 204 2.92 8.06 8.47
CA PHE A 204 2.88 9.34 7.78
C PHE A 204 2.48 10.46 8.74
N GLY A 205 3.01 11.69 8.51
CA GLY A 205 2.66 12.85 9.30
C GLY A 205 3.06 12.77 10.77
N LEU A 206 4.09 11.99 11.11
CA LEU A 206 4.70 11.91 12.43
C LEU A 206 6.14 12.42 12.36
N SER A 207 6.60 13.06 13.42
CA SER A 207 8.03 13.41 13.56
C SER A 207 8.87 12.18 13.93
N PRO A 208 10.19 12.20 13.71
CA PRO A 208 11.09 11.13 14.14
C PRO A 208 10.96 10.82 15.65
N GLU A 209 10.76 11.83 16.48
CA GLU A 209 10.59 11.73 17.93
C GLU A 209 9.30 10.97 18.26
N GLN A 210 8.17 11.34 17.61
CA GLN A 210 6.88 10.65 17.77
C GLN A 210 6.96 9.16 17.32
N ILE A 211 7.67 8.89 16.24
CA ILE A 211 7.93 7.52 15.78
C ILE A 211 8.74 6.76 16.85
N GLY A 212 9.80 7.37 17.37
CA GLY A 212 10.63 6.80 18.42
C GLY A 212 9.84 6.46 19.69
N GLU A 213 8.99 7.37 20.16
CA GLU A 213 8.11 7.15 21.30
C GLU A 213 7.12 6.00 21.08
N MET A 214 6.50 5.92 19.90
CA MET A 214 5.57 4.85 19.56
C MET A 214 6.27 3.49 19.54
N LEU A 215 7.46 3.42 18.96
CA LEU A 215 8.26 2.19 18.92
C LEU A 215 8.74 1.77 20.33
N ALA A 216 9.14 2.71 21.19
CA ALA A 216 9.50 2.44 22.57
C ALA A 216 8.33 1.82 23.35
N ARG A 217 7.14 2.45 23.28
CA ARG A 217 5.91 1.91 23.90
C ARG A 217 5.53 0.53 23.38
N ALA A 218 5.69 0.28 22.09
CA ALA A 218 5.40 -1.03 21.51
C ALA A 218 6.34 -2.13 22.04
N ARG A 219 7.61 -1.80 22.32
CA ARG A 219 8.58 -2.73 22.93
C ARG A 219 8.28 -3.06 24.39
N GLU A 220 7.68 -2.13 25.14
CA GLU A 220 7.31 -2.30 26.55
C GLU A 220 6.03 -3.15 26.70
N THR A 221 5.21 -3.24 25.66
CA THR A 221 3.99 -4.04 25.66
C THR A 221 4.26 -5.49 25.27
N GLU A 222 3.29 -6.40 25.51
CA GLU A 222 3.39 -7.81 25.10
C GLU A 222 3.66 -7.98 23.59
N ILE A 223 3.28 -6.98 22.78
CA ILE A 223 3.54 -6.94 21.34
C ILE A 223 5.05 -6.90 21.03
N GLY A 224 5.83 -6.16 21.82
CA GLY A 224 7.28 -6.09 21.67
C GLY A 224 8.02 -7.32 22.18
N ARG A 225 7.45 -8.09 23.11
CA ARG A 225 8.07 -9.28 23.71
C ARG A 225 7.92 -10.53 22.87
N ALA A 226 6.94 -10.60 21.98
CA ALA A 226 6.67 -11.78 21.15
C ALA A 226 7.58 -11.88 19.90
N HIS A 227 8.38 -10.86 19.60
CA HIS A 227 9.17 -10.75 18.35
C HIS A 227 10.64 -10.36 18.58
N VAL A 228 11.16 -10.51 19.81
CA VAL A 228 12.59 -10.37 20.15
C VAL A 228 13.24 -11.71 20.31
#